data_c888bcf755edfda32b810c0b3e750b87
#
_entry.id   c888bcf755edfda32b810c0b3e750b87
#
_cell.length_a   1.000
_cell.length_b   1.000
_cell.length_c   1.000
_cell.angle_alpha   90.00
_cell.angle_beta   90.00
_cell.angle_gamma   90.00
#
_symmetry.space_group_name_H-M   'P 1'
#
loop_
_entity.id
_entity.type
_entity.pdbx_description
1 polymer ?
#
loop_
_entity_poly.entity_id
_entity_poly.type
_entity_poly.pdbx_seq_one_letter_code
_entity_poly.pdbx_strand_id
1 'polypeptide(L)'
;MQINITGHRMDVTPALRAFTEEKFDRLERHFDQITSINVVFDVEKLRQIAEATILVTKAELHASSESEDMYAAIDLLVDKLNRQLIKHKEKIREHRDHRE
;
A
#
# COMPACT_ATOMS: atom_id res chain seq x y z
N MET A 1 11.60 -6.05 -6.31
CA MET A 1 10.55 -5.04 -6.28
C MET A 1 11.06 -3.75 -5.66
N GLN A 2 10.54 -2.64 -6.08
CA GLN A 2 10.99 -1.33 -5.62
C GLN A 2 9.92 -0.68 -4.74
N ILE A 3 10.31 -0.25 -3.55
CA ILE A 3 9.43 0.51 -2.67
C ILE A 3 10.07 1.87 -2.38
N ASN A 4 9.29 2.93 -2.55
CA ASN A 4 9.70 4.29 -2.25
C ASN A 4 8.84 4.82 -1.11
N ILE A 5 9.46 5.39 -0.10
CA ILE A 5 8.77 5.93 1.07
C ILE A 5 9.18 7.39 1.22
N THR A 6 8.22 8.27 1.19
CA THR A 6 8.45 9.72 1.25
C THR A 6 7.62 10.36 2.35
N GLY A 7 8.20 11.32 3.05
CA GLY A 7 7.47 12.13 4.03
C GLY A 7 7.20 13.51 3.43
N HIS A 8 5.96 13.98 3.58
CA HIS A 8 5.55 15.32 3.16
C HIS A 8 5.21 16.10 4.42
N ARG A 9 5.92 17.19 4.67
CA ARG A 9 5.80 18.01 5.89
C ARG A 9 6.20 17.24 7.16
N MET A 10 6.93 16.15 7.00
CA MET A 10 7.43 15.35 8.11
C MET A 10 8.61 14.51 7.66
N ASP A 11 9.41 14.06 8.62
CA ASP A 11 10.53 13.18 8.35
C ASP A 11 10.11 11.73 8.49
N VAL A 12 10.69 10.87 7.67
CA VAL A 12 10.49 9.43 7.81
C VAL A 12 11.61 8.89 8.69
N THR A 13 11.28 8.57 9.93
CA THR A 13 12.28 8.04 10.87
C THR A 13 12.70 6.62 10.46
N PRO A 14 13.88 6.16 10.90
CA PRO A 14 14.28 4.77 10.62
C PRO A 14 13.27 3.73 11.11
N ALA A 15 12.68 3.98 12.28
CA ALA A 15 11.68 3.06 12.83
C ALA A 15 10.43 3.00 11.97
N LEU A 16 9.97 4.16 11.51
CA LEU A 16 8.80 4.24 10.64
C LEU A 16 9.05 3.57 9.29
N ARG A 17 10.24 3.79 8.74
CA ARG A 17 10.64 3.15 7.49
C ARG A 17 10.67 1.64 7.62
N ALA A 18 11.29 1.13 8.69
CA ALA A 18 11.39 -0.31 8.91
C ALA A 18 10.02 -0.95 9.08
N PHE A 19 9.14 -0.31 9.84
CA PHE A 19 7.78 -0.79 10.04
C PHE A 19 7.02 -0.87 8.71
N THR A 20 7.13 0.18 7.90
CA THR A 20 6.46 0.27 6.62
C THR A 20 6.97 -0.80 5.66
N GLU A 21 8.29 -0.93 5.57
CA GLU A 21 8.89 -1.93 4.68
C GLU A 21 8.46 -3.34 5.06
N GLU A 22 8.39 -3.63 6.35
CA GLU A 22 7.96 -4.95 6.81
C GLU A 22 6.51 -5.23 6.41
N LYS A 23 5.62 -4.26 6.61
CA LYS A 23 4.20 -4.45 6.28
C LYS A 23 3.99 -4.63 4.78
N PHE A 24 4.66 -3.83 3.98
CA PHE A 24 4.52 -3.92 2.53
C PHE A 24 5.24 -5.13 1.96
N ASP A 25 6.30 -5.59 2.60
CA ASP A 25 6.98 -6.81 2.22
C ASP A 25 6.05 -8.02 2.36
N ARG A 26 5.28 -8.07 3.43
CA ARG A 26 4.29 -9.13 3.62
C ARG A 26 3.23 -9.08 2.51
N LEU A 27 2.78 -7.88 2.17
CA LEU A 27 1.80 -7.71 1.11
C LEU A 27 2.35 -8.22 -0.22
N GLU A 28 3.58 -7.89 -0.51
CA GLU A 28 4.25 -8.32 -1.73
C GLU A 28 4.36 -9.85 -1.84
N ARG A 29 4.60 -10.51 -0.72
CA ARG A 29 4.73 -11.97 -0.72
C ARG A 29 3.44 -12.67 -1.13
N HIS A 30 2.30 -12.04 -0.91
CA HIS A 30 1.01 -12.62 -1.24
C HIS A 30 0.54 -12.29 -2.65
N PHE A 31 1.17 -11.30 -3.29
CA PHE A 31 0.73 -10.83 -4.60
C PHE A 31 1.93 -10.60 -5.51
N ASP A 32 2.24 -11.61 -6.31
CA ASP A 32 3.40 -11.60 -7.19
C ASP A 32 3.27 -10.64 -8.39
N GLN A 33 2.10 -10.02 -8.56
CA GLN A 33 1.86 -9.08 -9.65
C GLN A 33 2.34 -7.67 -9.35
N ILE A 34 2.76 -7.41 -8.12
CA ILE A 34 3.22 -6.08 -7.72
C ILE A 34 4.58 -5.79 -8.33
N THR A 35 4.69 -4.67 -9.04
CA THR A 35 5.95 -4.25 -9.66
C THR A 35 6.63 -3.12 -8.90
N SER A 36 5.85 -2.21 -8.32
CA SER A 36 6.42 -1.15 -7.49
C SER A 36 5.40 -0.62 -6.50
N ILE A 37 5.89 -0.04 -5.42
CA ILE A 37 5.07 0.54 -4.37
C ILE A 37 5.62 1.92 -4.05
N ASN A 38 4.74 2.90 -3.99
CA ASN A 38 5.10 4.27 -3.63
C ASN A 38 4.25 4.69 -2.44
N VAL A 39 4.89 4.96 -1.30
CA VAL A 39 4.20 5.32 -0.06
C VAL A 39 4.52 6.76 0.30
N VAL A 40 3.50 7.53 0.62
CA VAL A 40 3.67 8.93 1.03
C VAL A 40 3.00 9.14 2.39
N PHE A 41 3.74 9.72 3.32
CA PHE A 41 3.21 10.10 4.63
C PHE A 41 3.04 11.60 4.69
N ASP A 42 2.00 12.04 5.37
CA ASP A 42 1.73 13.45 5.54
C ASP A 42 1.16 13.69 6.93
N VAL A 43 1.28 14.93 7.39
CA VAL A 43 0.73 15.34 8.68
C VAL A 43 -0.08 16.60 8.45
N GLU A 44 -1.30 16.60 8.95
CA GLU A 44 -2.16 17.77 8.87
C GLU A 44 -2.86 17.95 10.20
N LYS A 45 -2.40 18.92 10.99
CA LYS A 45 -2.83 19.13 12.36
C LYS A 45 -2.57 17.86 13.18
N LEU A 46 -3.60 17.24 13.75
CA LEU A 46 -3.45 16.02 14.54
C LEU A 46 -3.62 14.75 13.71
N ARG A 47 -3.84 14.90 12.40
CA ARG A 47 -4.06 13.76 11.52
C ARG A 47 -2.75 13.27 10.92
N GLN A 48 -2.50 12.00 11.09
CA GLN A 48 -1.38 11.32 10.44
C GLN A 48 -1.95 10.59 9.23
N ILE A 49 -1.45 10.93 8.04
CA ILE A 49 -2.01 10.42 6.78
C ILE A 49 -1.00 9.53 6.10
N ALA A 50 -1.44 8.35 5.70
CA ALA A 50 -0.62 7.42 4.94
C ALA A 50 -1.34 7.07 3.65
N GLU A 51 -0.66 7.22 2.51
CA GLU A 51 -1.24 6.83 1.24
C GLU A 51 -0.22 6.06 0.43
N ALA A 52 -0.70 5.22 -0.46
CA ALA A 52 0.17 4.43 -1.30
C ALA A 52 -0.43 4.19 -2.66
N THR A 53 0.46 4.10 -3.64
CA THR A 53 0.11 3.71 -4.99
C THR A 53 0.90 2.46 -5.30
N ILE A 54 0.21 1.41 -5.72
CA ILE A 54 0.83 0.14 -6.07
C ILE A 54 0.61 -0.10 -7.55
N LEU A 55 1.72 -0.30 -8.27
CA LEU A 55 1.65 -0.69 -9.67
C LEU A 55 1.63 -2.20 -9.74
N VAL A 56 0.61 -2.74 -10.36
CA VAL A 56 0.50 -4.17 -10.60
C VAL A 56 0.41 -4.40 -12.09
N THR A 57 0.47 -5.65 -12.52
CA THR A 57 0.32 -5.97 -13.94
C THR A 57 -1.04 -5.48 -14.42
N LYS A 58 -1.02 -4.56 -15.38
CA LYS A 58 -2.21 -3.99 -16.06
C LYS A 58 -3.09 -3.09 -15.19
N ALA A 59 -2.64 -2.66 -14.02
CA ALA A 59 -3.43 -1.76 -13.19
C ALA A 59 -2.59 -0.97 -12.22
N GLU A 60 -3.20 0.06 -11.67
CA GLU A 60 -2.62 0.88 -10.62
C GLU A 60 -3.64 0.96 -9.50
N LEU A 61 -3.22 0.62 -8.29
CA LEU A 61 -4.08 0.64 -7.12
C LEU A 61 -3.65 1.76 -6.18
N HIS A 62 -4.62 2.45 -5.61
CA HIS A 62 -4.35 3.56 -4.72
C HIS A 62 -5.23 3.47 -3.49
N ALA A 63 -4.69 3.80 -2.33
CA ALA A 63 -5.46 3.87 -1.10
C ALA A 63 -4.85 4.92 -0.18
N SER A 64 -5.66 5.41 0.73
CA SER A 64 -5.27 6.41 1.71
C SER A 64 -5.96 6.09 3.04
N SER A 65 -5.26 6.35 4.13
CA SER A 65 -5.80 6.16 5.47
C SER A 65 -5.25 7.24 6.38
N GLU A 66 -5.98 7.51 7.47
CA GLU A 66 -5.55 8.48 8.45
C GLU A 66 -5.87 8.00 9.85
N SER A 67 -5.10 8.49 10.82
CA SER A 67 -5.28 8.16 12.23
C SER A 67 -4.53 9.21 13.05
N GLU A 68 -4.70 9.20 14.35
CA GLU A 68 -3.90 10.05 15.22
C GLU A 68 -2.48 9.50 15.36
N ASP A 69 -2.28 8.23 15.02
CA ASP A 69 -1.00 7.55 15.08
C ASP A 69 -0.63 7.03 13.69
N MET A 70 0.58 7.36 13.24
CA MET A 70 1.02 6.95 11.89
C MET A 70 1.09 5.43 11.73
N TYR A 71 1.52 4.72 12.76
CA TYR A 71 1.58 3.26 12.69
C TYR A 71 0.20 2.65 12.47
N ALA A 72 -0.80 3.20 13.15
CA ALA A 72 -2.19 2.77 12.94
C ALA A 72 -2.67 3.12 11.55
N ALA A 73 -2.29 4.29 11.03
CA ALA A 73 -2.65 4.69 9.67
C ALA A 73 -2.07 3.73 8.64
N ILE A 74 -0.84 3.29 8.86
CA ILE A 74 -0.18 2.34 7.97
C ILE A 74 -0.90 0.99 7.98
N ASP A 75 -1.28 0.51 9.16
CA ASP A 75 -2.00 -0.77 9.27
C ASP A 75 -3.33 -0.70 8.52
N LEU A 76 -4.06 0.41 8.65
CA LEU A 76 -5.31 0.61 7.93
C LEU A 76 -5.08 0.67 6.42
N LEU A 77 -4.01 1.34 6.02
CA LEU A 77 -3.65 1.46 4.61
C LEU A 77 -3.37 0.09 3.99
N VAL A 78 -2.56 -0.71 4.66
CA VAL A 78 -2.20 -2.04 4.17
C VAL A 78 -3.44 -2.93 4.08
N ASP A 79 -4.34 -2.82 5.04
CA ASP A 79 -5.59 -3.58 5.03
C ASP A 79 -6.44 -3.22 3.81
N LYS A 80 -6.56 -1.92 3.51
CA LYS A 80 -7.29 -1.45 2.34
C LYS A 80 -6.68 -1.97 1.03
N LEU A 81 -5.36 -1.89 0.93
CA LEU A 81 -4.65 -2.36 -0.26
C LEU A 81 -4.76 -3.86 -0.43
N ASN A 82 -4.71 -4.59 0.67
CA ASN A 82 -4.87 -6.05 0.64
C ASN A 82 -6.23 -6.43 0.03
N ARG A 83 -7.28 -5.73 0.44
CA ARG A 83 -8.62 -5.97 -0.10
C ARG A 83 -8.69 -5.66 -1.58
N GLN A 84 -8.07 -4.55 -2.01
CA GLN A 84 -8.04 -4.18 -3.42
C GLN A 84 -7.27 -5.20 -4.26
N LEU A 85 -6.16 -5.70 -3.73
CA LEU A 85 -5.35 -6.68 -4.42
C LEU A 85 -6.07 -8.01 -4.57
N ILE A 86 -6.81 -8.41 -3.55
CA ILE A 86 -7.64 -9.62 -3.61
C ILE A 86 -8.68 -9.48 -4.70
N LYS A 87 -9.37 -8.35 -4.75
CA LYS A 87 -10.37 -8.09 -5.79
C LYS A 87 -9.76 -8.10 -7.17
N HIS A 88 -8.59 -7.50 -7.33
CA HIS A 88 -7.90 -7.47 -8.60
C HIS A 88 -7.54 -8.88 -9.07
N LYS A 89 -7.06 -9.70 -8.16
CA LYS A 89 -6.70 -11.07 -8.44
C LYS A 89 -7.93 -11.90 -8.84
N GLU A 90 -9.04 -11.71 -8.16
CA GLU A 90 -10.29 -12.38 -8.48
C GLU A 90 -10.82 -11.98 -9.85
N LYS A 91 -10.73 -10.69 -10.18
CA LYS A 91 -11.15 -10.18 -11.47
C LYS A 91 -10.37 -10.81 -12.61
N ILE A 92 -9.07 -10.95 -12.45
CA ILE A 92 -8.22 -11.58 -13.45
C ILE A 92 -8.61 -13.04 -13.62
N ARG A 93 -8.87 -13.73 -12.52
CA ARG A 93 -9.28 -15.13 -12.53
C ARG A 93 -10.63 -15.31 -13.24
N GLU A 94 -11.61 -14.48 -12.91
CA GLU A 94 -12.92 -14.52 -13.56
C GLU A 94 -12.83 -14.29 -15.04
N HIS A 95 -11.99 -13.34 -15.44
CA HIS A 95 -11.81 -13.04 -16.85
C HIS A 95 -11.21 -14.22 -17.60
N ARG A 96 -10.30 -14.95 -16.97
CA ARG A 96 -9.74 -16.16 -17.55
C ARG A 96 -10.80 -17.24 -17.75
N ASP A 97 -11.63 -17.43 -16.75
CA ASP A 97 -12.68 -18.43 -16.77
C ASP A 97 -13.68 -18.16 -17.88
N HIS A 98 -13.99 -16.89 -18.13
CA HIS A 98 -14.90 -16.50 -19.18
C HIS A 98 -14.36 -16.73 -20.59
N ARG A 99 -13.10 -16.94 -20.73
CA ARG A 99 -12.50 -17.17 -22.03
C ARG A 99 -12.65 -18.58 -22.55
N GLU A 100 -13.00 -19.45 -21.68
CA GLU A 100 -13.21 -20.84 -22.07
C GLU A 100 -14.57 -21.04 -22.73
#